data_7dd93ea9fe505633cac237dde50046c3
#
_entry.id   7dd93ea9fe505633cac237dde50046c3
#
_cell.length_a   1.000
_cell.length_b   1.000
_cell.length_c   1.000
_cell.angle_alpha   90.00
_cell.angle_beta   90.00
_cell.angle_gamma   90.00
#
_symmetry.space_group_name_H-M   'P 1'
#
loop_
_entity.id
_entity.type
_entity.pdbx_description
1 polymer ?
#
loop_
_entity_poly.entity_id
_entity_poly.type
_entity_poly.pdbx_seq_one_letter_code
_entity_poly.pdbx_strand_id
1 'polypeptide(L)'
;MPIYLVRHARAGKRREWHDNDALRPLESDGVRQAVAIASRIADRGLSALLSSPILRCVQTLEPLSLRTGLPIVSDDRLTEGADPLACVRWMTDLEDGTVMCSHGDVIPEVVDALIRRGMRVQGDATVSKGCVWTIEREDGEFTSARSWLAPRSG
;
A
#
# COMPACT_ATOMS: atom_id res chain seq x y z
N MET A 1 -14.24 10.39 -1.14
CA MET A 1 -12.83 10.40 -1.58
C MET A 1 -12.14 9.12 -1.13
N PRO A 2 -11.20 8.61 -1.91
CA PRO A 2 -10.60 7.32 -1.59
C PRO A 2 -9.48 7.39 -0.55
N ILE A 3 -9.19 6.21 0.00
CA ILE A 3 -7.92 5.89 0.64
C ILE A 3 -7.21 4.88 -0.25
N TYR A 4 -5.91 4.72 -0.06
CA TYR A 4 -5.07 3.89 -0.93
C TYR A 4 -4.32 2.86 -0.10
N LEU A 5 -4.35 1.61 -0.54
CA LEU A 5 -3.62 0.52 0.09
C LEU A 5 -2.62 -0.04 -0.93
N VAL A 6 -1.33 0.07 -0.61
CA VAL A 6 -0.23 -0.27 -1.51
C VAL A 6 0.53 -1.46 -0.95
N ARG A 7 0.72 -2.51 -1.75
CA ARG A 7 1.68 -3.55 -1.41
C ARG A 7 3.07 -3.06 -1.81
N HIS A 8 4.07 -3.28 -0.93
CA HIS A 8 5.44 -2.89 -1.26
C HIS A 8 5.84 -3.43 -2.63
N ALA A 9 6.69 -2.68 -3.32
CA ALA A 9 7.20 -3.03 -4.63
C ALA A 9 8.21 -4.19 -4.54
N ARG A 10 8.71 -4.65 -5.68
CA ARG A 10 9.61 -5.80 -5.74
C ARG A 10 10.89 -5.54 -4.96
N ALA A 11 11.16 -6.41 -4.00
CA ALA A 11 12.39 -6.41 -3.21
C ALA A 11 13.31 -7.54 -3.67
N GLY A 12 14.57 -7.48 -3.29
CA GLY A 12 15.52 -8.58 -3.54
C GLY A 12 15.00 -9.89 -2.94
N LYS A 13 15.50 -11.01 -3.44
CA LYS A 13 15.04 -12.33 -2.99
C LYS A 13 15.43 -12.56 -1.53
N ARG A 14 14.46 -13.00 -0.73
CA ARG A 14 14.66 -13.27 0.69
C ARG A 14 15.80 -14.26 0.91
N ARG A 15 15.89 -15.31 0.11
CA ARG A 15 16.92 -16.36 0.22
C ARG A 15 18.33 -15.88 -0.09
N GLU A 16 18.45 -14.75 -0.81
CA GLU A 16 19.74 -14.16 -1.18
C GLU A 16 20.17 -13.04 -0.24
N TRP A 17 19.32 -12.68 0.71
CA TRP A 17 19.56 -11.62 1.69
C TRP A 17 20.06 -12.24 2.99
N HIS A 18 21.27 -11.85 3.42
CA HIS A 18 21.97 -12.46 4.55
C HIS A 18 21.96 -11.59 5.82
N ASP A 19 21.19 -10.51 5.82
CA ASP A 19 21.04 -9.62 6.95
C ASP A 19 19.59 -9.67 7.47
N ASN A 20 19.24 -8.79 8.40
CA ASN A 20 17.87 -8.66 8.91
C ASN A 20 16.89 -8.41 7.75
N ASP A 21 15.85 -9.24 7.65
CA ASP A 21 14.85 -9.13 6.58
C ASP A 21 14.18 -7.76 6.54
N ALA A 22 14.03 -7.09 7.69
CA ALA A 22 13.47 -5.75 7.76
C ALA A 22 14.28 -4.70 7.00
N LEU A 23 15.55 -4.98 6.72
CA LEU A 23 16.45 -4.10 5.99
C LEU A 23 16.64 -4.50 4.52
N ARG A 24 15.93 -5.53 4.06
CA ARG A 24 16.02 -5.96 2.66
C ARG A 24 15.38 -4.91 1.75
N PRO A 25 16.20 -4.30 0.83
CA PRO A 25 15.74 -3.17 0.04
C PRO A 25 14.97 -3.59 -1.20
N LEU A 26 14.33 -2.63 -1.86
CA LEU A 26 13.78 -2.84 -3.19
C LEU A 26 14.91 -3.16 -4.18
N GLU A 27 14.61 -4.03 -5.14
CA GLU A 27 15.46 -4.21 -6.32
C GLU A 27 15.15 -3.14 -7.37
N SER A 28 15.93 -3.08 -8.46
CA SER A 28 15.76 -2.03 -9.47
C SER A 28 14.37 -1.99 -10.08
N ASP A 29 13.76 -3.15 -10.34
CA ASP A 29 12.37 -3.22 -10.83
C ASP A 29 11.39 -2.64 -9.82
N GLY A 30 11.63 -2.87 -8.53
CA GLY A 30 10.80 -2.32 -7.46
C GLY A 30 10.92 -0.81 -7.35
N VAL A 31 12.11 -0.26 -7.55
CA VAL A 31 12.30 1.20 -7.59
C VAL A 31 11.51 1.79 -8.74
N ARG A 32 11.52 1.17 -9.91
CA ARG A 32 10.70 1.61 -11.05
C ARG A 32 9.20 1.55 -10.75
N GLN A 33 8.74 0.49 -10.07
CA GLN A 33 7.36 0.40 -9.63
C GLN A 33 6.99 1.53 -8.66
N ALA A 34 7.88 1.86 -7.72
CA ALA A 34 7.66 2.95 -6.78
C ALA A 34 7.51 4.30 -7.49
N VAL A 35 8.34 4.55 -8.51
CA VAL A 35 8.24 5.76 -9.34
C VAL A 35 6.91 5.77 -10.10
N ALA A 36 6.48 4.63 -10.65
CA ALA A 36 5.22 4.52 -11.37
C ALA A 36 4.01 4.78 -10.45
N ILE A 37 4.07 4.30 -9.20
CA ILE A 37 3.05 4.57 -8.19
C ILE A 37 2.96 6.07 -7.93
N ALA A 38 4.11 6.72 -7.71
CA ALA A 38 4.14 8.16 -7.49
C ALA A 38 3.54 8.92 -8.68
N SER A 39 3.87 8.54 -9.90
CA SER A 39 3.31 9.17 -11.11
C SER A 39 1.80 9.00 -11.20
N ARG A 40 1.27 7.89 -10.71
CA ARG A 40 -0.16 7.60 -10.83
C ARG A 40 -1.00 8.35 -9.80
N ILE A 41 -0.54 8.48 -8.56
CA ILE A 41 -1.40 8.98 -7.48
C ILE A 41 -0.94 10.28 -6.82
N ALA A 42 0.23 10.82 -7.16
CA ALA A 42 0.74 12.03 -6.51
C ALA A 42 -0.21 13.22 -6.61
N ASP A 43 -0.98 13.33 -7.68
CA ASP A 43 -1.88 14.46 -7.95
C ASP A 43 -3.32 14.21 -7.50
N ARG A 44 -3.54 13.20 -6.65
CA ARG A 44 -4.88 12.79 -6.21
C ARG A 44 -5.35 13.44 -4.92
N GLY A 45 -4.70 14.53 -4.46
CA GLY A 45 -5.09 15.20 -3.23
C GLY A 45 -4.76 14.39 -1.98
N LEU A 46 -3.58 13.80 -1.94
CA LEU A 46 -3.17 12.95 -0.82
C LEU A 46 -2.99 13.76 0.46
N SER A 47 -3.33 13.16 1.61
CA SER A 47 -3.28 13.81 2.91
C SER A 47 -2.19 13.24 3.84
N ALA A 48 -1.86 11.96 3.72
CA ALA A 48 -0.89 11.31 4.60
C ALA A 48 -0.29 10.07 3.92
N LEU A 49 0.97 9.78 4.26
CA LEU A 49 1.65 8.56 3.82
C LEU A 49 2.02 7.75 5.05
N LEU A 50 1.41 6.58 5.20
CA LEU A 50 1.64 5.67 6.31
C LEU A 50 2.29 4.39 5.79
N SER A 51 3.25 3.85 6.50
CA SER A 51 4.00 2.69 6.04
C SER A 51 4.28 1.71 7.15
N SER A 52 4.30 0.41 6.80
CA SER A 52 5.02 -0.56 7.61
C SER A 52 6.43 -0.01 7.90
N PRO A 53 6.99 -0.24 9.10
CA PRO A 53 8.35 0.21 9.40
C PRO A 53 9.44 -0.53 8.61
N ILE A 54 9.09 -1.60 7.91
CA ILE A 54 10.04 -2.42 7.15
C ILE A 54 10.51 -1.65 5.90
N LEU A 55 11.82 -1.66 5.64
CA LEU A 55 12.45 -0.79 4.65
C LEU A 55 11.82 -0.85 3.27
N ARG A 56 11.48 -2.05 2.76
CA ARG A 56 10.90 -2.18 1.41
C ARG A 56 9.55 -1.46 1.25
N CYS A 57 8.80 -1.32 2.35
CA CYS A 57 7.55 -0.53 2.33
C CYS A 57 7.85 0.97 2.33
N VAL A 58 8.79 1.41 3.17
CA VAL A 58 9.20 2.81 3.21
C VAL A 58 9.74 3.25 1.86
N GLN A 59 10.62 2.46 1.25
CA GLN A 59 11.20 2.77 -0.06
C GLN A 59 10.14 2.83 -1.16
N THR A 60 9.08 2.02 -1.06
CA THR A 60 7.97 2.05 -2.02
C THR A 60 7.28 3.42 -2.03
N LEU A 61 7.21 4.09 -0.88
CA LEU A 61 6.57 5.40 -0.78
C LEU A 61 7.53 6.59 -0.93
N GLU A 62 8.85 6.37 -0.98
CA GLU A 62 9.80 7.47 -1.08
C GLU A 62 9.61 8.38 -2.30
N PRO A 63 9.43 7.86 -3.53
CA PRO A 63 9.18 8.74 -4.67
C PRO A 63 7.90 9.57 -4.50
N LEU A 64 6.87 8.97 -3.92
CA LEU A 64 5.61 9.66 -3.66
C LEU A 64 5.80 10.77 -2.62
N SER A 65 6.56 10.51 -1.56
CA SER A 65 6.91 11.50 -0.53
C SER A 65 7.64 12.68 -1.14
N LEU A 66 8.60 12.43 -2.03
CA LEU A 66 9.35 13.50 -2.71
C LEU A 66 8.44 14.36 -3.57
N ARG A 67 7.46 13.77 -4.27
CA ARG A 67 6.58 14.51 -5.17
C ARG A 67 5.50 15.30 -4.44
N THR A 68 5.01 14.78 -3.31
CA THR A 68 3.91 15.40 -2.57
C THR A 68 4.38 16.32 -1.46
N GLY A 69 5.61 16.16 -0.98
CA GLY A 69 6.10 16.84 0.21
C GLY A 69 5.59 16.27 1.52
N LEU A 70 4.81 15.18 1.48
CA LEU A 70 4.27 14.55 2.69
C LEU A 70 5.32 13.62 3.31
N PRO A 71 5.47 13.64 4.64
CA PRO A 71 6.39 12.71 5.31
C PRO A 71 5.82 11.28 5.29
N ILE A 72 6.72 10.30 5.32
CA ILE A 72 6.34 8.90 5.51
C ILE A 72 6.36 8.62 7.01
N VAL A 73 5.21 8.22 7.55
CA VAL A 73 5.06 7.90 8.97
C VAL A 73 4.91 6.40 9.13
N SER A 74 5.78 5.79 9.93
CA SER A 74 5.72 4.35 10.21
C SER A 74 4.61 4.02 11.19
N ASP A 75 3.92 2.90 10.95
CA ASP A 75 2.85 2.43 11.82
C ASP A 75 2.88 0.90 11.88
N ASP A 76 2.95 0.34 13.10
CA ASP A 76 3.07 -1.09 13.31
C ASP A 76 1.81 -1.87 12.87
N ARG A 77 0.68 -1.21 12.71
CA ARG A 77 -0.53 -1.84 12.20
C ARG A 77 -0.43 -2.26 10.74
N LEU A 78 0.62 -1.82 10.05
CA LEU A 78 0.90 -2.16 8.64
C LEU A 78 2.04 -3.16 8.50
N THR A 79 2.67 -3.58 9.60
CA THR A 79 3.83 -4.48 9.54
C THR A 79 3.44 -5.89 9.10
N GLU A 80 4.43 -6.65 8.63
CA GLU A 80 4.27 -8.07 8.34
C GLU A 80 3.77 -8.80 9.58
N GLY A 81 2.76 -9.66 9.43
CA GLY A 81 2.14 -10.36 10.55
C GLY A 81 1.10 -9.55 11.33
N ALA A 82 0.81 -8.32 10.92
CA ALA A 82 -0.20 -7.50 11.62
C ALA A 82 -1.61 -8.10 11.50
N ASP A 83 -2.45 -7.80 12.50
CA ASP A 83 -3.85 -8.25 12.51
C ASP A 83 -4.67 -7.48 11.45
N PRO A 84 -5.18 -8.18 10.42
CA PRO A 84 -5.95 -7.50 9.35
C PRO A 84 -7.22 -6.84 9.87
N LEU A 85 -7.89 -7.41 10.88
CA LEU A 85 -9.13 -6.84 11.42
C LEU A 85 -8.86 -5.55 12.19
N ALA A 86 -7.75 -5.47 12.91
CA ALA A 86 -7.33 -4.23 13.57
C ALA A 86 -7.03 -3.15 12.52
N CYS A 87 -6.39 -3.53 11.42
CA CYS A 87 -6.12 -2.63 10.31
C CYS A 87 -7.43 -2.09 9.70
N VAL A 88 -8.41 -2.95 9.45
CA VAL A 88 -9.72 -2.55 8.91
C VAL A 88 -10.43 -1.56 9.84
N ARG A 89 -10.44 -1.82 11.15
CA ARG A 89 -11.06 -0.91 12.12
C ARG A 89 -10.40 0.47 12.10
N TRP A 90 -9.09 0.49 12.02
CA TRP A 90 -8.31 1.73 11.94
C TRP A 90 -8.59 2.49 10.64
N MET A 91 -8.75 1.77 9.52
CA MET A 91 -9.02 2.39 8.23
C MET A 91 -10.33 3.18 8.19
N THR A 92 -11.31 2.84 9.04
CA THR A 92 -12.57 3.60 9.10
C THR A 92 -12.37 5.02 9.58
N ASP A 93 -11.33 5.27 10.36
CA ASP A 93 -11.06 6.58 10.97
C ASP A 93 -10.01 7.39 10.22
N LEU A 94 -9.39 6.83 9.19
CA LEU A 94 -8.35 7.54 8.44
C LEU A 94 -8.95 8.63 7.56
N GLU A 95 -8.19 9.71 7.39
CA GLU A 95 -8.56 10.82 6.53
C GLU A 95 -8.56 10.38 5.06
N ASP A 96 -9.47 10.93 4.27
CA ASP A 96 -9.47 10.74 2.82
C ASP A 96 -8.12 11.17 2.24
N GLY A 97 -7.63 10.44 1.25
CA GLY A 97 -6.32 10.71 0.67
C GLY A 97 -5.16 10.05 1.42
N THR A 98 -5.41 9.28 2.47
CA THR A 98 -4.37 8.52 3.16
C THR A 98 -3.88 7.39 2.28
N VAL A 99 -2.56 7.24 2.18
CA VAL A 99 -1.89 6.12 1.50
C VAL A 99 -1.25 5.24 2.56
N MET A 100 -1.49 3.93 2.48
CA MET A 100 -0.90 2.94 3.40
C MET A 100 -0.09 1.93 2.61
N CYS A 101 1.14 1.66 3.03
CA CYS A 101 1.96 0.62 2.41
C CYS A 101 2.17 -0.55 3.37
N SER A 102 1.88 -1.76 2.91
CA SER A 102 1.95 -2.98 3.71
C SER A 102 2.40 -4.17 2.87
N HIS A 103 2.14 -5.36 3.37
CA HIS A 103 2.72 -6.63 2.90
C HIS A 103 1.67 -7.57 2.32
N GLY A 104 2.15 -8.60 1.62
CA GLY A 104 1.31 -9.58 0.94
C GLY A 104 0.57 -10.55 1.86
N ASP A 105 0.90 -10.61 3.14
CA ASP A 105 0.14 -11.38 4.12
C ASP A 105 -1.02 -10.58 4.73
N VAL A 106 -0.90 -9.25 4.75
CA VAL A 106 -1.92 -8.36 5.35
C VAL A 106 -2.95 -7.91 4.32
N ILE A 107 -2.50 -7.47 3.15
CA ILE A 107 -3.37 -6.82 2.15
C ILE A 107 -4.50 -7.72 1.65
N PRO A 108 -4.27 -8.98 1.24
CA PRO A 108 -5.38 -9.83 0.81
C PRO A 108 -6.43 -10.05 1.90
N GLU A 109 -5.99 -10.20 3.14
CA GLU A 109 -6.90 -10.40 4.28
C GLU A 109 -7.72 -9.14 4.57
N VAL A 110 -7.12 -7.96 4.43
CA VAL A 110 -7.83 -6.68 4.57
C VAL A 110 -8.89 -6.55 3.48
N VAL A 111 -8.51 -6.80 2.22
CA VAL A 111 -9.44 -6.72 1.08
C VAL A 111 -10.59 -7.70 1.27
N ASP A 112 -10.32 -8.94 1.65
CA ASP A 112 -11.35 -9.95 1.89
C ASP A 112 -12.31 -9.52 3.02
N ALA A 113 -11.79 -8.93 4.09
CA ALA A 113 -12.61 -8.44 5.19
C ALA A 113 -13.53 -7.29 4.73
N LEU A 114 -13.04 -6.39 3.88
CA LEU A 114 -13.84 -5.31 3.33
C LEU A 114 -14.93 -5.84 2.39
N ILE A 115 -14.62 -6.85 1.58
CA ILE A 115 -15.61 -7.51 0.71
C ILE A 115 -16.72 -8.13 1.55
N ARG A 116 -16.38 -8.81 2.65
CA ARG A 116 -17.36 -9.38 3.57
C ARG A 116 -18.27 -8.32 4.22
N ARG A 117 -17.79 -7.07 4.30
CA ARG A 117 -18.58 -5.93 4.80
C ARG A 117 -19.42 -5.25 3.72
N GLY A 118 -19.36 -5.75 2.48
CA GLY A 118 -20.17 -5.24 1.38
C GLY A 118 -19.43 -4.43 0.33
N MET A 119 -18.11 -4.28 0.45
CA MET A 119 -17.32 -3.58 -0.57
C MET A 119 -17.34 -4.35 -1.89
N ARG A 120 -17.51 -3.64 -2.99
CA ARG A 120 -17.50 -4.22 -4.34
C ARG A 120 -16.16 -3.97 -5.00
N VAL A 121 -15.55 -5.01 -5.56
CA VAL A 121 -14.32 -4.87 -6.33
C VAL A 121 -14.67 -4.75 -7.81
N GLN A 122 -14.18 -3.69 -8.45
CA GLN A 122 -14.40 -3.40 -9.86
C GLN A 122 -13.20 -3.85 -10.68
N GLY A 123 -13.44 -4.64 -11.72
CA GLY A 123 -12.38 -5.14 -12.58
C GLY A 123 -11.59 -6.28 -11.95
N ASP A 124 -10.42 -6.56 -12.51
CA ASP A 124 -9.54 -7.60 -12.01
C ASP A 124 -8.90 -7.19 -10.68
N ALA A 125 -8.82 -8.12 -9.74
CA ALA A 125 -8.17 -7.91 -8.46
C ALA A 125 -6.73 -8.42 -8.52
N THR A 126 -5.76 -7.59 -8.14
CA THR A 126 -4.38 -8.01 -8.01
C THR A 126 -3.85 -7.71 -6.61
N VAL A 127 -3.10 -8.66 -6.04
CA VAL A 127 -2.40 -8.48 -4.77
C VAL A 127 -0.90 -8.62 -4.94
N SER A 128 -0.42 -8.53 -6.18
CA SER A 128 0.99 -8.64 -6.52
C SER A 128 1.81 -7.47 -5.98
N LYS A 129 3.11 -7.67 -5.82
CA LYS A 129 4.04 -6.62 -5.36
C LYS A 129 3.95 -5.40 -6.27
N GLY A 130 3.78 -4.23 -5.67
CA GLY A 130 3.63 -2.97 -6.39
C GLY A 130 2.19 -2.67 -6.81
N CYS A 131 1.21 -3.40 -6.31
CA CYS A 131 -0.20 -3.06 -6.58
C CYS A 131 -0.68 -1.91 -5.70
N VAL A 132 -1.64 -1.17 -6.23
CA VAL A 132 -2.33 -0.08 -5.53
C VAL A 132 -3.82 -0.37 -5.54
N TRP A 133 -4.43 -0.39 -4.36
CA TRP A 133 -5.87 -0.47 -4.18
C TRP A 133 -6.40 0.94 -3.91
N THR A 134 -7.27 1.41 -4.78
CA THR A 134 -8.03 2.65 -4.57
C THR A 134 -9.36 2.25 -3.97
N ILE A 135 -9.60 2.64 -2.72
CA ILE A 135 -10.73 2.17 -1.92
C ILE A 135 -11.64 3.36 -1.63
N GLU A 136 -12.87 3.33 -2.15
CA GLU A 136 -13.85 4.39 -1.93
C GLU A 136 -14.59 4.19 -0.61
N ARG A 137 -14.82 5.28 0.09
CA ARG A 137 -15.63 5.32 1.32
C ARG A 137 -16.72 6.38 1.16
N GLU A 138 -17.90 6.05 1.67
CA GLU A 138 -19.03 6.98 1.78
C GLU A 138 -19.66 6.80 3.15
N ASP A 139 -19.75 7.90 3.91
CA ASP A 139 -20.36 7.92 5.25
C ASP A 139 -19.76 6.84 6.18
N GLY A 140 -18.43 6.68 6.12
CA GLY A 140 -17.71 5.72 6.96
C GLY A 140 -17.75 4.28 6.47
N GLU A 141 -18.44 3.99 5.38
CA GLU A 141 -18.53 2.64 4.82
C GLU A 141 -17.69 2.51 3.56
N PHE A 142 -17.08 1.35 3.40
CA PHE A 142 -16.26 1.02 2.21
C PHE A 142 -17.19 0.52 1.12
N THR A 143 -17.30 1.27 0.02
CA THR A 143 -18.30 1.00 -1.02
C THR A 143 -17.74 0.23 -2.20
N SER A 144 -16.58 0.61 -2.71
CA SER A 144 -15.99 -0.02 -3.88
C SER A 144 -14.47 0.11 -3.85
N ALA A 145 -13.81 -0.75 -4.60
CA ALA A 145 -12.36 -0.70 -4.74
C ALA A 145 -11.94 -1.16 -6.13
N ARG A 146 -10.79 -0.66 -6.54
CA ARG A 146 -10.16 -1.03 -7.80
C ARG A 146 -8.67 -1.19 -7.57
N SER A 147 -8.07 -2.23 -8.15
CA SER A 147 -6.62 -2.44 -8.05
C SER A 147 -5.92 -2.12 -9.37
N TRP A 148 -4.66 -1.74 -9.25
CA TRP A 148 -3.78 -1.45 -10.37
C TRP A 148 -2.38 -1.96 -10.03
N LEU A 149 -1.72 -2.58 -10.98
CA LEU A 149 -0.36 -3.08 -10.79
C LEU A 149 0.64 -2.15 -11.46
N ALA A 150 1.60 -1.64 -10.68
CA ALA A 150 2.65 -0.80 -11.22
C ALA A 150 3.56 -1.60 -12.16
N PRO A 151 3.88 -1.06 -13.35
CA PRO A 151 4.79 -1.73 -14.27
C PRO A 151 6.21 -1.77 -13.69
N ARG A 152 6.96 -2.84 -14.02
CA ARG A 152 8.34 -3.03 -13.57
C ARG A 152 9.36 -2.38 -14.49
N SER A 153 8.94 -2.03 -15.70
CA SER A 153 9.78 -1.36 -16.68
C SER A 153 9.12 -0.07 -17.14
N GLY A 154 9.88 0.97 -17.21
CA GLY A 154 9.40 2.29 -17.64
C GLY A 154 9.29 2.42 -19.13
#